data_6c4d83114f5d46fe825628ad9ef522ea
#
_entry.id   6c4d83114f5d46fe825628ad9ef522ea
#
_cell.length_a   1.000
_cell.length_b   1.000
_cell.length_c   1.000
_cell.angle_alpha   90.00
_cell.angle_beta   90.00
_cell.angle_gamma   90.00
#
_symmetry.space_group_name_H-M   'P 1'
#
loop_
_entity.id
_entity.type
_entity.pdbx_description
1 polymer ?
#
loop_
_entity_poly.entity_id
_entity_poly.type
_entity_poly.pdbx_seq_one_letter_code
_entity_poly.pdbx_strand_id
1 'polypeptide(L)'
;MKQETIDRIRKFTEDRDWDQFHTPANLAKSISIEANELLECFQWSDTEYDISHVKEELADVLVYCRNMLDKLELDEDEIVNEKMSRNEAKYPVEKAKGDRKSVV
;
A
#
# COMPACT_ATOMS: atom_id res chain seq x y z
N MET A 1 -9.43 5.75 1.20
CA MET A 1 -9.92 5.55 -0.20
C MET A 1 -11.42 5.79 -0.24
N LYS A 2 -11.90 6.47 -1.27
CA LYS A 2 -13.34 6.75 -1.40
C LYS A 2 -14.12 5.47 -1.67
N GLN A 3 -15.36 5.41 -1.19
CA GLN A 3 -16.20 4.22 -1.36
C GLN A 3 -16.43 3.87 -2.84
N GLU A 4 -16.61 4.85 -3.69
CA GLU A 4 -16.77 4.63 -5.15
C GLU A 4 -15.58 3.89 -5.74
N THR A 5 -14.36 4.25 -5.32
CA THR A 5 -13.12 3.62 -5.78
C THR A 5 -13.02 2.19 -5.25
N ILE A 6 -13.36 1.99 -3.99
CA ILE A 6 -13.39 0.66 -3.36
C ILE A 6 -14.36 -0.24 -4.12
N ASP A 7 -15.57 0.25 -4.39
CA ASP A 7 -16.60 -0.50 -5.10
C ASP A 7 -16.14 -0.88 -6.52
N ARG A 8 -15.44 0.02 -7.19
CA ARG A 8 -14.89 -0.23 -8.53
C ARG A 8 -13.83 -1.33 -8.52
N ILE A 9 -12.96 -1.32 -7.51
CA ILE A 9 -11.93 -2.37 -7.34
C ILE A 9 -12.59 -3.72 -7.06
N ARG A 10 -13.59 -3.74 -6.19
CA ARG A 10 -14.35 -4.96 -5.86
C ARG A 10 -15.05 -5.54 -7.08
N LYS A 11 -15.72 -4.68 -7.84
CA LYS A 11 -16.41 -5.10 -9.07
C LYS A 11 -15.43 -5.67 -10.09
N PHE A 12 -14.28 -5.04 -10.26
CA PHE A 12 -13.25 -5.52 -11.17
C PHE A 12 -12.82 -6.97 -10.83
N THR A 13 -12.60 -7.22 -9.55
CA THR A 13 -12.20 -8.54 -9.05
C THR A 13 -13.31 -9.57 -9.21
N GLU A 14 -14.56 -9.21 -8.87
CA GLU A 14 -15.73 -10.07 -9.00
C GLU A 14 -16.02 -10.44 -10.45
N ASP A 15 -16.03 -9.45 -11.34
CA ASP A 15 -16.34 -9.68 -12.77
C ASP A 15 -15.38 -10.67 -13.41
N ARG A 16 -14.16 -10.80 -12.90
CA ARG A 16 -13.12 -11.69 -13.42
C ARG A 16 -12.95 -12.97 -12.61
N ASP A 17 -13.75 -13.11 -11.56
CA ASP A 17 -13.69 -14.26 -10.64
C ASP A 17 -12.29 -14.48 -10.08
N TRP A 18 -11.58 -13.37 -9.79
CA TRP A 18 -10.22 -13.41 -9.28
C TRP A 18 -10.13 -13.58 -7.78
N ASP A 19 -11.23 -13.35 -7.06
CA ASP A 19 -11.27 -13.52 -5.61
C ASP A 19 -10.80 -14.91 -5.17
N GLN A 20 -11.08 -15.93 -5.97
CA GLN A 20 -10.65 -17.29 -5.68
C GLN A 20 -9.12 -17.44 -5.58
N PHE A 21 -8.37 -16.55 -6.22
CA PHE A 21 -6.90 -16.56 -6.21
C PHE A 21 -6.32 -15.61 -5.16
N HIS A 22 -7.15 -14.77 -4.56
CA HIS A 22 -6.73 -13.73 -3.62
C HIS A 22 -6.64 -14.25 -2.18
N THR A 23 -5.76 -15.22 -1.94
CA THR A 23 -5.44 -15.59 -0.55
C THR A 23 -4.60 -14.48 0.09
N PRO A 24 -4.62 -14.32 1.41
CA PRO A 24 -3.76 -13.34 2.07
C PRO A 24 -2.27 -13.48 1.69
N ALA A 25 -1.78 -14.71 1.60
CA ALA A 25 -0.40 -14.97 1.20
C ALA A 25 -0.12 -14.51 -0.23
N ASN A 26 -1.04 -14.81 -1.18
CA ASN A 26 -0.87 -14.39 -2.57
C ASN A 26 -0.95 -12.87 -2.70
N LEU A 27 -1.84 -12.23 -1.96
CA LEU A 27 -1.96 -10.77 -1.95
C LEU A 27 -0.72 -10.10 -1.38
N ALA A 28 -0.14 -10.67 -0.33
CA ALA A 28 1.12 -10.16 0.23
C ALA A 28 2.26 -10.25 -0.79
N LYS A 29 2.33 -11.35 -1.53
CA LYS A 29 3.30 -11.52 -2.62
C LYS A 29 3.08 -10.48 -3.73
N SER A 30 1.83 -10.26 -4.12
CA SER A 30 1.49 -9.26 -5.15
C SER A 30 1.88 -7.85 -4.70
N ILE A 31 1.61 -7.49 -3.45
CA ILE A 31 2.01 -6.20 -2.89
C ILE A 31 3.53 -6.04 -2.97
N SER A 32 4.29 -7.08 -2.60
CA SER A 32 5.75 -7.05 -2.65
C SER A 32 6.28 -6.88 -4.08
N ILE A 33 5.70 -7.59 -5.02
CA ILE A 33 6.08 -7.52 -6.44
C ILE A 33 5.82 -6.10 -6.98
N GLU A 34 4.64 -5.55 -6.74
CA GLU A 34 4.29 -4.21 -7.21
C GLU A 34 5.13 -3.13 -6.53
N ALA A 35 5.42 -3.30 -5.23
CA ALA A 35 6.32 -2.39 -4.52
C ALA A 35 7.74 -2.41 -5.13
N ASN A 36 8.19 -3.57 -5.58
CA ASN A 36 9.48 -3.69 -6.27
C ASN A 36 9.45 -3.01 -7.64
N GLU A 37 8.34 -3.11 -8.36
CA GLU A 37 8.19 -2.40 -9.64
C GLU A 37 8.19 -0.88 -9.44
N LEU A 38 7.61 -0.41 -8.33
CA LEU A 38 7.70 0.99 -7.96
C LEU A 38 9.16 1.39 -7.69
N LEU A 39 9.92 0.55 -7.01
CA LEU A 39 11.35 0.78 -6.76
C LEU A 39 12.13 0.88 -8.08
N GLU A 40 11.79 0.05 -9.07
CA GLU A 40 12.43 0.04 -10.38
C GLU A 40 12.31 1.39 -11.10
N CYS A 41 11.27 2.17 -10.83
CA CYS A 41 11.11 3.51 -11.40
C CYS A 41 12.28 4.43 -11.03
N PHE A 42 12.98 4.14 -9.94
CA PHE A 42 14.07 4.95 -9.38
C PHE A 42 15.44 4.26 -9.44
N GLN A 43 15.56 3.13 -10.13
CA GLN A 43 16.79 2.33 -10.10
C GLN A 43 18.01 3.04 -10.68
N TRP A 44 17.80 3.98 -11.59
CA TRP A 44 18.90 4.71 -12.24
C TRP A 44 19.09 6.14 -11.72
N SER A 45 18.08 6.70 -11.06
CA SER A 45 18.14 8.06 -10.54
C SER A 45 17.07 8.26 -9.48
N ASP A 46 17.45 8.94 -8.38
CA ASP A 46 16.50 9.32 -7.34
C ASP A 46 15.64 10.51 -7.75
N THR A 47 16.08 11.29 -8.72
CA THR A 47 15.47 12.58 -9.09
C THR A 47 14.91 12.63 -10.50
N GLU A 48 15.41 11.80 -11.40
CA GLU A 48 14.96 11.77 -12.81
C GLU A 48 14.19 10.49 -13.07
N TYR A 49 12.87 10.58 -13.03
CA TYR A 49 11.97 9.44 -13.20
C TYR A 49 10.72 9.84 -13.98
N ASP A 50 10.05 8.88 -14.56
CA ASP A 50 8.78 9.08 -15.27
C ASP A 50 7.62 9.04 -14.27
N ILE A 51 7.02 10.19 -13.99
CA ILE A 51 5.90 10.30 -13.05
C ILE A 51 4.69 9.47 -13.47
N SER A 52 4.44 9.29 -14.77
CA SER A 52 3.35 8.46 -15.25
C SER A 52 3.54 7.00 -14.85
N HIS A 53 4.78 6.50 -14.92
CA HIS A 53 5.12 5.14 -14.52
C HIS A 53 5.01 4.97 -13.00
N VAL A 54 5.49 5.95 -12.24
CA VAL A 54 5.37 5.95 -10.76
C VAL A 54 3.90 5.88 -10.34
N LYS A 55 3.03 6.66 -10.99
CA LYS A 55 1.59 6.64 -10.70
C LYS A 55 0.99 5.27 -10.92
N GLU A 56 1.32 4.61 -12.02
CA GLU A 56 0.81 3.27 -12.33
C GLU A 56 1.23 2.26 -11.27
N GLU A 57 2.51 2.22 -10.94
CA GLU A 57 3.03 1.24 -9.99
C GLU A 57 2.54 1.51 -8.57
N LEU A 58 2.45 2.77 -8.17
CA LEU A 58 1.88 3.12 -6.87
C LEU A 58 0.40 2.74 -6.79
N ALA A 59 -0.36 2.97 -7.88
CA ALA A 59 -1.77 2.59 -7.94
C ALA A 59 -1.93 1.07 -7.78
N ASP A 60 -1.08 0.27 -8.41
CA ASP A 60 -1.13 -1.19 -8.30
C ASP A 60 -0.88 -1.65 -6.86
N VAL A 61 0.07 -1.03 -6.16
CA VAL A 61 0.31 -1.31 -4.74
C VAL A 61 -0.96 -1.02 -3.92
N LEU A 62 -1.59 0.12 -4.15
CA LEU A 62 -2.80 0.51 -3.42
C LEU A 62 -3.98 -0.43 -3.71
N VAL A 63 -4.13 -0.87 -4.95
CA VAL A 63 -5.19 -1.82 -5.34
C VAL A 63 -5.02 -3.15 -4.61
N TYR A 64 -3.82 -3.72 -4.58
CA TYR A 64 -3.58 -4.97 -3.87
C TYR A 64 -3.71 -4.81 -2.36
N CYS A 65 -3.32 -3.66 -1.80
CA CYS A 65 -3.58 -3.35 -0.39
C CYS A 65 -5.07 -3.34 -0.08
N ARG A 66 -5.89 -2.73 -0.97
CA ARG A 66 -7.34 -2.73 -0.83
C ARG A 66 -7.91 -4.16 -0.87
N ASN A 67 -7.43 -4.97 -1.80
CA ASN A 67 -7.84 -6.37 -1.88
C ASN A 67 -7.51 -7.15 -0.61
N MET A 68 -6.34 -6.88 -0.02
CA MET A 68 -5.92 -7.50 1.26
C MET A 68 -6.86 -7.10 2.41
N LEU A 69 -7.19 -5.81 2.49
CA LEU A 69 -8.12 -5.31 3.50
C LEU A 69 -9.47 -6.00 3.39
N ASP A 70 -9.98 -6.16 2.17
CA ASP A 70 -11.24 -6.84 1.93
C ASP A 70 -11.16 -8.32 2.31
N LYS A 71 -10.10 -9.00 1.92
CA LYS A 71 -9.95 -10.43 2.19
C LYS A 71 -9.87 -10.72 3.69
N LEU A 72 -9.22 -9.87 4.46
CA LEU A 72 -9.06 -10.03 5.91
C LEU A 72 -10.16 -9.31 6.70
N GLU A 73 -11.10 -8.67 6.02
CA GLU A 73 -12.19 -7.91 6.65
C GLU A 73 -11.69 -6.87 7.64
N LEU A 74 -10.65 -6.12 7.21
CA LEU A 74 -10.04 -5.07 8.02
C LEU A 74 -10.54 -3.69 7.57
N ASP A 75 -10.71 -2.81 8.54
CA ASP A 75 -11.02 -1.41 8.28
C ASP A 75 -9.73 -0.61 8.11
N GLU A 76 -9.58 0.05 6.97
CA GLU A 76 -8.37 0.79 6.60
C GLU A 76 -8.02 1.86 7.63
N ASP A 77 -9.00 2.70 7.98
CA ASP A 77 -8.77 3.80 8.92
C ASP A 77 -8.41 3.29 10.31
N GLU A 78 -9.08 2.24 10.76
CA GLU A 78 -8.83 1.64 12.06
C GLU A 78 -7.39 1.15 12.19
N ILE A 79 -6.92 0.34 11.24
CA ILE A 79 -5.56 -0.22 11.34
C ILE A 79 -4.48 0.84 11.16
N VAL A 80 -4.72 1.84 10.31
CA VAL A 80 -3.77 2.93 10.09
C VAL A 80 -3.68 3.80 11.35
N ASN A 81 -4.83 4.17 11.92
CA ASN A 81 -4.84 5.00 13.13
C ASN A 81 -4.27 4.28 14.35
N GLU A 82 -4.52 3.00 14.51
CA GLU A 82 -3.89 2.19 15.55
C GLU A 82 -2.36 2.23 15.41
N LYS A 83 -1.87 2.03 14.19
CA LYS A 83 -0.43 2.05 13.94
C LYS A 83 0.18 3.43 14.16
N MET A 84 -0.53 4.48 13.77
CA MET A 84 -0.07 5.86 13.99
C MET A 84 0.04 6.18 15.48
N SER A 85 -0.91 5.74 16.29
CA SER A 85 -0.83 5.92 17.74
C SER A 85 0.40 5.24 18.34
N ARG A 86 0.72 4.03 17.87
CA ARG A 86 1.93 3.31 18.29
C ARG A 86 3.19 4.02 17.84
N ASN A 87 3.20 4.53 16.60
CA ASN A 87 4.35 5.25 16.08
C ASN A 87 4.61 6.56 16.83
N GLU A 88 3.56 7.29 17.16
CA GLU A 88 3.66 8.53 17.95
C GLU A 88 4.25 8.26 19.34
N ALA A 89 3.86 7.15 19.97
CA ALA A 89 4.41 6.74 21.26
C ALA A 89 5.85 6.28 21.15
N LYS A 90 6.19 5.52 20.09
CA LYS A 90 7.54 4.98 19.87
C LYS A 90 8.54 6.06 19.45
N TYR A 91 8.09 7.03 18.67
CA TYR A 91 8.91 8.10 18.12
C TYR A 91 8.41 9.48 18.57
N PRO A 92 8.50 9.82 19.86
CA PRO A 92 8.04 11.13 20.32
C PRO A 92 8.87 12.25 19.67
N VAL A 93 8.22 13.39 19.39
CA VAL A 93 8.83 14.52 18.67
C VAL A 93 10.17 14.95 19.26
N GLU A 94 10.27 15.00 20.59
CA GLU A 94 11.46 15.42 21.30
C GLU A 94 12.68 14.55 21.00
N LYS A 95 12.47 13.27 20.69
CA LYS A 95 13.55 12.31 20.44
C LYS A 95 13.76 12.00 18.96
N ALA A 96 12.69 12.10 18.16
CA ALA A 96 12.69 11.64 16.79
C ALA A 96 12.87 12.74 15.74
N LYS A 97 12.59 14.01 16.12
CA LYS A 97 12.64 15.13 15.18
C LYS A 97 14.04 15.28 14.57
N GLY A 98 14.10 15.13 13.24
CA GLY A 98 15.36 15.22 12.51
C GLY A 98 16.26 13.99 12.63
N ASP A 99 15.84 12.95 13.34
CA ASP A 99 16.60 11.71 13.48
C ASP A 99 16.24 10.74 12.34
N ARG A 100 17.14 10.62 11.37
CA ARG A 100 16.96 9.74 10.22
C ARG A 100 16.80 8.26 10.61
N LYS A 101 17.36 7.83 11.74
CA LYS A 101 17.28 6.46 12.22
C LYS A 101 15.86 6.06 12.61
N SER A 102 15.01 7.05 12.91
CA SER A 102 13.61 6.83 13.24
C SER A 102 12.74 6.63 12.02
N VAL A 103 13.24 6.93 10.81
CA VAL A 103 12.51 6.78 9.55
C VAL A 103 12.69 5.36 9.03
N VAL A 104 11.64 4.57 9.12
CA VAL A 104 11.67 3.19 8.64
C VAL A 104 10.48 2.95 7.72
#